data_dce5bd11a2a271e181d087d0dcde50d4
#
_entry.id   dce5bd11a2a271e181d087d0dcde50d4
#
_cell.length_a   1.000
_cell.length_b   1.000
_cell.length_c   1.000
_cell.angle_alpha   90.00
_cell.angle_beta   90.00
_cell.angle_gamma   90.00
#
_symmetry.space_group_name_H-M   'P 1'
#
loop_
_entity.id
_entity.type
_entity.pdbx_description
1 polymer ?
#
loop_
_entity_poly.entity_id
_entity_poly.type
_entity_poly.pdbx_seq_one_letter_code
_entity_poly.pdbx_strand_id
1 'polypeptide(L)'
;LRTYKVNVSQLAEFLEVPKTNVYRSMQDINISLMQRVIFIRDKEVPDKKGKPNYKILHWLSSVEYKDGTLTYRLIGLSEMFTLYSYDSIIKLPTNYSIRLFELLTSWVNIIIKGENTPAFPDISTDPDEIVLAIDYLRDFFDCNDKYKSAGDFVRNVIEVNLGFINQYTNLKVSFRKHKKGRSISHVIFKYENTWNNDPKAEEHNNQMLDTIRSIKNGEPAQFETDKEVITF
;
A
#
# COMPACT_ATOMS: atom_id res chain seq x y z
N LEU A 1 -3.04 11.14 17.93
CA LEU A 1 -1.69 11.22 17.35
C LEU A 1 -0.99 9.90 17.62
N ARG A 2 -0.61 9.17 16.59
CA ARG A 2 0.20 7.94 16.75
C ARG A 2 1.66 8.30 16.64
N THR A 3 2.47 7.70 17.52
CA THR A 3 3.91 7.92 17.57
C THR A 3 4.64 6.62 17.25
N TYR A 4 5.57 6.69 16.30
CA TYR A 4 6.43 5.57 15.90
C TYR A 4 7.88 5.95 16.19
N LYS A 5 8.64 5.01 16.75
CA LYS A 5 10.07 5.20 17.05
C LYS A 5 10.89 4.23 16.23
N VAL A 6 11.92 4.71 15.58
CA VAL A 6 12.84 3.91 14.74
C VAL A 6 14.26 4.15 15.23
N ASN A 7 14.94 3.09 15.66
CA ASN A 7 16.36 3.18 16.01
C ASN A 7 17.20 3.15 14.72
N VAL A 8 18.05 4.14 14.53
CA VAL A 8 18.83 4.31 13.30
C VAL A 8 19.85 3.17 13.11
N SER A 9 20.37 2.59 14.20
CA SER A 9 21.29 1.44 14.09
C SER A 9 20.58 0.19 13.61
N GLN A 10 19.39 -0.10 14.15
CA GLN A 10 18.56 -1.21 13.72
C GLN A 10 18.09 -1.02 12.27
N LEU A 11 17.74 0.22 11.89
CA LEU A 11 17.39 0.52 10.51
C LEU A 11 18.57 0.28 9.54
N ALA A 12 19.78 0.67 9.91
CA ALA A 12 20.97 0.45 9.10
C ALA A 12 21.28 -1.05 8.93
N GLU A 13 21.17 -1.83 10.00
CA GLU A 13 21.32 -3.27 9.99
C GLU A 13 20.25 -3.94 9.13
N PHE A 14 19.00 -3.55 9.29
CA PHE A 14 17.89 -4.05 8.51
C PHE A 14 18.03 -3.76 7.00
N LEU A 15 18.51 -2.55 6.64
CA LEU A 15 18.75 -2.15 5.26
C LEU A 15 20.06 -2.71 4.67
N GLU A 16 20.86 -3.41 5.48
CA GLU A 16 22.19 -3.90 5.10
C GLU A 16 23.11 -2.79 4.55
N VAL A 17 23.00 -1.58 5.10
CA VAL A 17 23.80 -0.42 4.70
C VAL A 17 24.61 0.14 5.86
N PRO A 18 25.77 0.77 5.59
CA PRO A 18 26.54 1.44 6.62
C PRO A 18 25.70 2.49 7.36
N LYS A 19 25.77 2.51 8.67
CA LYS A 19 25.05 3.46 9.54
C LYS A 19 25.28 4.92 9.14
N THR A 20 26.49 5.24 8.67
CA THR A 20 26.85 6.57 8.16
C THR A 20 26.02 6.99 6.95
N ASN A 21 25.65 6.05 6.09
CA ASN A 21 24.80 6.32 4.93
C ASN A 21 23.36 6.65 5.34
N VAL A 22 22.84 5.94 6.34
CA VAL A 22 21.51 6.23 6.91
C VAL A 22 21.51 7.64 7.49
N TYR A 23 22.50 8.00 8.31
CA TYR A 23 22.58 9.35 8.89
C TYR A 23 22.66 10.46 7.83
N ARG A 24 23.44 10.24 6.78
CA ARG A 24 23.61 11.25 5.71
C ARG A 24 22.32 11.51 4.95
N SER A 25 21.55 10.47 4.65
CA SER A 25 20.32 10.57 3.85
C SER A 25 19.10 10.92 4.69
N MET A 26 19.17 10.71 6.00
CA MET A 26 18.01 10.74 6.90
C MET A 26 17.36 12.13 6.97
N GLN A 27 18.16 13.20 7.00
CA GLN A 27 17.62 14.55 7.08
C GLN A 27 16.82 14.91 5.83
N ASP A 28 17.35 14.62 4.64
CA ASP A 28 16.68 14.91 3.36
C ASP A 28 15.42 14.06 3.19
N ILE A 29 15.50 12.78 3.57
CA ILE A 29 14.34 11.87 3.55
C ILE A 29 13.23 12.41 4.48
N ASN A 30 13.56 12.81 5.69
CA ASN A 30 12.59 13.30 6.65
C ASN A 30 11.97 14.64 6.21
N ILE A 31 12.75 15.55 5.64
CA ILE A 31 12.24 16.79 5.02
C ILE A 31 11.27 16.45 3.89
N SER A 32 11.67 15.54 2.98
CA SER A 32 10.82 15.09 1.89
C SER A 32 9.51 14.45 2.38
N LEU A 33 9.57 13.63 3.43
CA LEU A 33 8.39 13.02 4.05
C LEU A 33 7.47 14.08 4.68
N MET A 34 8.01 15.07 5.36
CA MET A 34 7.24 16.16 5.97
C MET A 34 6.57 17.07 4.93
N GLN A 35 7.13 17.19 3.74
CA GLN A 35 6.57 17.98 2.65
C GLN A 35 5.43 17.28 1.91
N ARG A 36 5.28 15.97 2.07
CA ARG A 36 4.21 15.22 1.42
C ARG A 36 2.87 15.52 2.06
N VAL A 37 1.88 15.75 1.22
CA VAL A 37 0.51 16.00 1.61
C VAL A 37 -0.42 14.94 1.05
N ILE A 38 -1.48 14.63 1.79
CA ILE A 38 -2.61 13.84 1.33
C ILE A 38 -3.63 14.80 0.76
N PHE A 39 -3.98 14.61 -0.50
CA PHE A 39 -4.99 15.39 -1.19
C PHE A 39 -6.28 14.58 -1.30
N ILE A 40 -7.28 14.94 -0.53
CA ILE A 40 -8.60 14.29 -0.52
C ILE A 40 -9.55 15.14 -1.35
N ARG A 41 -10.07 14.59 -2.44
CA ARG A 41 -11.11 15.23 -3.26
C ARG A 41 -12.46 14.62 -2.91
N ASP A 42 -13.39 15.46 -2.54
CA ASP A 42 -14.78 15.08 -2.41
C ASP A 42 -15.47 15.28 -3.77
N LYS A 43 -15.72 14.18 -4.47
CA LYS A 43 -16.39 14.20 -5.77
C LYS A 43 -17.91 14.24 -5.65
N GLU A 44 -18.44 13.86 -4.49
CA GLU A 44 -19.89 13.72 -4.28
C GLU A 44 -20.57 15.05 -3.93
N VAL A 45 -19.82 15.99 -3.36
CA VAL A 45 -20.34 17.30 -2.98
C VAL A 45 -19.52 18.40 -3.67
N PRO A 46 -19.87 18.77 -4.90
CA PRO A 46 -19.20 19.88 -5.57
C PRO A 46 -19.55 21.23 -4.92
N ASP A 47 -18.67 22.22 -5.08
CA ASP A 47 -18.96 23.59 -4.69
C ASP A 47 -20.10 24.19 -5.55
N LYS A 48 -20.55 25.42 -5.20
CA LYS A 48 -21.59 26.13 -5.94
C LYS A 48 -21.26 26.39 -7.42
N LYS A 49 -20.02 26.17 -7.85
CA LYS A 49 -19.54 26.31 -9.23
C LYS A 49 -19.28 24.98 -9.91
N GLY A 50 -19.68 23.85 -9.28
CA GLY A 50 -19.48 22.50 -9.81
C GLY A 50 -18.05 22.00 -9.69
N LYS A 51 -17.16 22.66 -8.94
CA LYS A 51 -15.80 22.20 -8.70
C LYS A 51 -15.78 21.25 -7.50
N PRO A 52 -14.99 20.16 -7.53
CA PRO A 52 -14.91 19.25 -6.40
C PRO A 52 -14.30 19.96 -5.19
N ASN A 53 -14.93 19.80 -4.04
CA ASN A 53 -14.33 20.20 -2.77
C ASN A 53 -13.08 19.37 -2.51
N TYR A 54 -12.12 19.94 -1.80
CA TYR A 54 -10.90 19.22 -1.46
C TYR A 54 -10.42 19.56 -0.05
N LYS A 55 -9.69 18.63 0.53
CA LYS A 55 -8.98 18.78 1.79
C LYS A 55 -7.52 18.36 1.60
N ILE A 56 -6.60 19.18 2.06
CA ILE A 56 -5.16 18.89 2.05
C ILE A 56 -4.72 18.65 3.49
N LEU A 57 -4.08 17.53 3.73
CA LEU A 57 -3.60 17.13 5.06
C LEU A 57 -2.12 16.76 4.97
N HIS A 58 -1.35 17.14 5.97
CA HIS A 58 -0.07 16.50 6.21
C HIS A 58 -0.31 15.17 6.92
N TRP A 59 0.36 14.12 6.53
CA TRP A 59 0.27 12.82 7.19
C TRP A 59 1.16 12.71 8.44
N LEU A 60 2.28 13.47 8.44
CA LEU A 60 3.15 13.61 9.59
C LEU A 60 2.94 14.97 10.26
N SER A 61 2.79 14.97 11.57
CA SER A 61 2.78 16.20 12.38
C SER A 61 4.18 16.64 12.79
N SER A 62 5.08 15.68 13.02
CA SER A 62 6.49 15.98 13.33
C SER A 62 7.37 14.75 13.10
N VAL A 63 8.65 15.02 12.85
CA VAL A 63 9.76 14.06 12.94
C VAL A 63 10.80 14.63 13.86
N GLU A 64 11.23 13.87 14.86
CA GLU A 64 12.25 14.25 15.84
C GLU A 64 13.36 13.22 15.82
N TYR A 65 14.62 13.68 15.78
CA TYR A 65 15.78 12.82 15.98
C TYR A 65 16.43 13.14 17.33
N LYS A 66 16.56 12.13 18.16
CA LYS A 66 17.24 12.25 19.45
C LYS A 66 17.91 10.93 19.82
N ASP A 67 19.18 11.00 20.23
CA ASP A 67 19.95 9.89 20.78
C ASP A 67 19.88 8.59 19.94
N GLY A 68 20.04 8.70 18.61
CA GLY A 68 20.00 7.56 17.70
C GLY A 68 18.61 7.06 17.35
N THR A 69 17.57 7.74 17.82
CA THR A 69 16.17 7.36 17.60
C THR A 69 15.43 8.46 16.85
N LEU A 70 14.73 8.05 15.79
CA LEU A 70 13.75 8.85 15.07
C LEU A 70 12.37 8.63 15.67
N THR A 71 11.67 9.71 15.95
CA THR A 71 10.29 9.68 16.43
C THR A 71 9.39 10.36 15.40
N TYR A 72 8.50 9.61 14.80
CA TYR A 72 7.50 10.08 13.85
C TYR A 72 6.15 10.22 14.55
N ARG A 73 5.49 11.37 14.40
CA ARG A 73 4.12 11.58 14.88
C ARG A 73 3.18 11.75 13.69
N LEU A 74 2.26 10.80 13.54
CA LEU A 74 1.25 10.82 12.49
C LEU A 74 0.03 11.62 12.93
N ILE A 75 -0.58 12.35 12.00
CA ILE A 75 -1.90 12.93 12.20
C ILE A 75 -2.91 11.78 12.13
N GLY A 76 -3.81 11.69 13.12
CA GLY A 76 -4.78 10.60 13.22
C GLY A 76 -5.78 10.59 12.05
N LEU A 77 -5.40 9.94 10.96
CA LEU A 77 -6.34 9.44 9.94
C LEU A 77 -6.75 8.04 10.40
N SER A 78 -7.54 7.97 11.46
CA SER A 78 -7.60 6.81 12.35
C SER A 78 -8.33 5.57 11.85
N GLU A 79 -8.91 5.54 10.64
CA GLU A 79 -9.78 4.43 10.27
C GLU A 79 -9.51 3.76 8.91
N MET A 80 -8.63 4.33 8.07
CA MET A 80 -8.36 3.76 6.75
C MET A 80 -6.85 3.61 6.49
N PHE A 81 -6.23 2.62 7.09
CA PHE A 81 -4.86 2.25 6.73
C PHE A 81 -4.77 0.76 6.41
N THR A 82 -3.94 0.46 5.43
CA THR A 82 -3.58 -0.91 5.06
C THR A 82 -2.30 -1.27 5.78
N LEU A 83 -2.32 -2.35 6.56
CA LEU A 83 -1.14 -2.91 7.19
C LEU A 83 -0.53 -3.96 6.27
N TYR A 84 0.77 -3.92 6.06
CA TYR A 84 1.54 -4.91 5.32
C TYR A 84 2.95 -5.03 5.89
N SER A 85 3.57 -6.19 5.67
CA SER A 85 4.94 -6.43 6.13
C SER A 85 5.92 -5.53 5.37
N TYR A 86 6.82 -4.89 6.12
CA TYR A 86 7.89 -4.07 5.56
C TYR A 86 8.83 -4.90 4.66
N ASP A 87 9.09 -6.16 5.02
CA ASP A 87 9.88 -7.10 4.23
C ASP A 87 9.33 -7.30 2.81
N SER A 88 8.01 -7.20 2.66
CA SER A 88 7.37 -7.29 1.34
C SER A 88 7.69 -6.09 0.46
N ILE A 89 7.76 -4.88 1.03
CA ILE A 89 8.01 -3.66 0.26
C ILE A 89 9.47 -3.52 -0.15
N ILE A 90 10.40 -3.81 0.74
CA ILE A 90 11.85 -3.65 0.50
C ILE A 90 12.32 -4.48 -0.70
N LYS A 91 11.72 -5.63 -0.93
CA LYS A 91 12.06 -6.52 -2.04
C LYS A 91 11.47 -6.09 -3.38
N LEU A 92 10.55 -5.12 -3.38
CA LEU A 92 9.91 -4.64 -4.60
C LEU A 92 10.79 -3.60 -5.30
N PRO A 93 11.21 -3.85 -6.56
CA PRO A 93 12.27 -3.07 -7.20
C PRO A 93 11.82 -1.73 -7.78
N THR A 94 10.52 -1.47 -7.89
CA THR A 94 10.01 -0.27 -8.55
C THR A 94 8.91 0.43 -7.73
N ASN A 95 8.79 1.75 -7.90
CA ASN A 95 7.68 2.49 -7.31
C ASN A 95 6.31 1.98 -7.78
N TYR A 96 6.21 1.48 -9.00
CA TYR A 96 4.99 0.89 -9.51
C TYR A 96 4.64 -0.42 -8.81
N SER A 97 5.65 -1.28 -8.53
CA SER A 97 5.41 -2.53 -7.79
C SER A 97 4.98 -2.27 -6.35
N ILE A 98 5.59 -1.29 -5.69
CA ILE A 98 5.19 -0.88 -4.34
C ILE A 98 3.75 -0.37 -4.32
N ARG A 99 3.41 0.60 -5.19
CA ARG A 99 2.05 1.17 -5.24
C ARG A 99 1.00 0.13 -5.66
N LEU A 100 1.33 -0.77 -6.59
CA LEU A 100 0.43 -1.86 -6.97
C LEU A 100 0.21 -2.83 -5.81
N PHE A 101 1.27 -3.18 -5.08
CA PHE A 101 1.18 -4.02 -3.89
C PHE A 101 0.27 -3.39 -2.82
N GLU A 102 0.46 -2.10 -2.51
CA GLU A 102 -0.38 -1.36 -1.57
C GLU A 102 -1.86 -1.37 -2.00
N LEU A 103 -2.12 -1.09 -3.28
CA LEU A 103 -3.47 -1.11 -3.84
C LEU A 103 -4.12 -2.49 -3.69
N LEU A 104 -3.43 -3.54 -4.12
CA LEU A 104 -3.95 -4.91 -4.07
C LEU A 104 -4.15 -5.38 -2.63
N THR A 105 -3.21 -5.09 -1.72
CA THR A 105 -3.33 -5.48 -0.31
C THR A 105 -4.53 -4.80 0.36
N SER A 106 -4.83 -3.55 0.02
CA SER A 106 -6.01 -2.87 0.55
C SER A 106 -7.31 -3.57 0.19
N TRP A 107 -7.41 -4.13 -1.01
CA TRP A 107 -8.58 -4.88 -1.48
C TRP A 107 -8.62 -6.31 -0.92
N VAL A 108 -7.49 -6.97 -0.81
CA VAL A 108 -7.41 -8.33 -0.25
C VAL A 108 -8.00 -8.39 1.15
N ASN A 109 -7.76 -7.38 1.97
CA ASN A 109 -8.36 -7.29 3.30
C ASN A 109 -9.90 -7.23 3.27
N ILE A 110 -10.49 -6.62 2.24
CA ILE A 110 -11.93 -6.56 2.03
C ILE A 110 -12.45 -7.94 1.57
N ILE A 111 -11.73 -8.59 0.65
CA ILE A 111 -12.07 -9.93 0.15
C ILE A 111 -12.04 -10.95 1.29
N ILE A 112 -10.97 -10.98 2.08
CA ILE A 112 -10.81 -11.94 3.20
C ILE A 112 -11.93 -11.78 4.23
N LYS A 113 -12.43 -10.55 4.45
CA LYS A 113 -13.57 -10.31 5.35
C LYS A 113 -14.92 -10.68 4.76
N GLY A 114 -14.98 -11.06 3.49
CA GLY A 114 -16.23 -11.30 2.77
C GLY A 114 -17.07 -10.04 2.54
N GLU A 115 -16.46 -8.87 2.63
CA GLU A 115 -17.10 -7.56 2.47
C GLU A 115 -17.00 -7.02 1.03
N ASN A 116 -16.39 -7.79 0.11
CA ASN A 116 -16.21 -7.36 -1.27
C ASN A 116 -17.56 -7.32 -2.01
N THR A 117 -17.96 -6.12 -2.39
CA THR A 117 -19.13 -5.90 -3.25
C THR A 117 -18.63 -5.56 -4.66
N PRO A 118 -18.98 -6.34 -5.69
CA PRO A 118 -18.52 -6.07 -7.05
C PRO A 118 -18.95 -4.68 -7.52
N ALA A 119 -17.98 -3.83 -7.81
CA ALA A 119 -18.24 -2.48 -8.34
C ALA A 119 -18.73 -2.50 -9.81
N PHE A 120 -18.44 -3.59 -10.53
CA PHE A 120 -18.80 -3.78 -11.93
C PHE A 120 -19.41 -5.18 -12.12
N PRO A 121 -20.67 -5.42 -11.67
CA PRO A 121 -21.29 -6.74 -11.71
C PRO A 121 -21.49 -7.26 -13.15
N ASP A 122 -21.60 -6.36 -14.14
CA ASP A 122 -21.66 -6.74 -15.57
C ASP A 122 -20.35 -7.29 -16.11
N ILE A 123 -19.22 -7.09 -15.39
CA ILE A 123 -17.89 -7.55 -15.78
C ILE A 123 -17.47 -8.78 -14.99
N SER A 124 -17.70 -8.77 -13.67
CA SER A 124 -17.47 -9.90 -12.78
C SER A 124 -18.35 -9.80 -11.53
N THR A 125 -18.85 -10.97 -11.11
CA THR A 125 -19.55 -11.17 -9.84
C THR A 125 -18.76 -12.07 -8.89
N ASP A 126 -17.54 -12.46 -9.26
CA ASP A 126 -16.65 -13.28 -8.42
C ASP A 126 -16.21 -12.46 -7.20
N PRO A 127 -16.48 -12.91 -5.96
CA PRO A 127 -16.10 -12.18 -4.75
C PRO A 127 -14.59 -12.08 -4.56
N ASP A 128 -13.81 -12.95 -5.20
CA ASP A 128 -12.34 -12.94 -5.13
C ASP A 128 -11.71 -12.08 -6.24
N GLU A 129 -12.53 -11.43 -7.06
CA GLU A 129 -12.08 -10.55 -8.13
C GLU A 129 -12.31 -9.07 -7.82
N ILE A 130 -11.35 -8.27 -8.22
CA ILE A 130 -11.40 -6.81 -8.18
C ILE A 130 -11.35 -6.29 -9.61
N VAL A 131 -12.35 -5.54 -9.99
CA VAL A 131 -12.44 -4.92 -11.32
C VAL A 131 -12.07 -3.45 -11.21
N LEU A 132 -11.01 -3.03 -11.90
CA LEU A 132 -10.54 -1.65 -11.91
C LEU A 132 -10.50 -1.09 -13.33
N ALA A 133 -11.07 0.11 -13.51
CA ALA A 133 -11.03 0.81 -14.78
C ALA A 133 -9.60 1.26 -15.12
N ILE A 134 -9.24 1.24 -16.41
CA ILE A 134 -7.94 1.72 -16.88
C ILE A 134 -7.70 3.18 -16.51
N ASP A 135 -8.72 4.04 -16.63
CA ASP A 135 -8.60 5.46 -16.31
C ASP A 135 -8.32 5.66 -14.82
N TYR A 136 -9.01 4.91 -13.95
CA TYR A 136 -8.71 4.92 -12.52
C TYR A 136 -7.26 4.50 -12.22
N LEU A 137 -6.79 3.42 -12.86
CA LEU A 137 -5.42 2.95 -12.67
C LEU A 137 -4.38 3.95 -13.19
N ARG A 138 -4.65 4.62 -14.31
CA ARG A 138 -3.77 5.67 -14.83
C ARG A 138 -3.67 6.86 -13.87
N ASP A 139 -4.79 7.30 -13.33
CA ASP A 139 -4.84 8.35 -12.30
C ASP A 139 -4.09 7.93 -11.04
N PHE A 140 -4.32 6.70 -10.58
CA PHE A 140 -3.67 6.16 -9.38
C PHE A 140 -2.14 6.09 -9.52
N PHE A 141 -1.63 5.69 -10.69
CA PHE A 141 -0.20 5.59 -10.96
C PHE A 141 0.45 6.88 -11.48
N ASP A 142 -0.30 7.95 -11.62
CA ASP A 142 0.15 9.22 -12.23
C ASP A 142 0.77 8.99 -13.64
N CYS A 143 0.01 8.29 -14.47
CA CYS A 143 0.43 7.83 -15.79
C CYS A 143 -0.47 8.33 -16.94
N ASN A 144 -1.26 9.39 -16.72
CA ASN A 144 -2.19 9.90 -17.74
C ASN A 144 -1.48 10.32 -19.03
N ASP A 145 -0.32 10.94 -18.89
CA ASP A 145 0.50 11.41 -20.02
C ASP A 145 1.55 10.38 -20.48
N LYS A 146 1.60 9.20 -19.83
CA LYS A 146 2.54 8.13 -20.15
C LYS A 146 1.79 6.98 -20.80
N TYR A 147 2.49 6.17 -21.61
CA TYR A 147 1.95 4.97 -22.24
C TYR A 147 0.73 5.27 -23.14
N LYS A 148 0.99 5.53 -24.42
CA LYS A 148 -0.04 5.95 -25.40
C LYS A 148 -1.25 5.01 -25.51
N SER A 149 -1.03 3.70 -25.37
CA SER A 149 -2.11 2.70 -25.43
C SER A 149 -2.40 2.10 -24.05
N ALA A 150 -3.64 1.65 -23.83
CA ALA A 150 -4.00 0.86 -22.65
C ALA A 150 -3.21 -0.46 -22.55
N GLY A 151 -2.85 -1.05 -23.69
CA GLY A 151 -2.04 -2.26 -23.76
C GLY A 151 -0.61 -2.03 -23.23
N ASP A 152 0.02 -0.92 -23.63
CA ASP A 152 1.35 -0.56 -23.14
C ASP A 152 1.34 -0.22 -21.66
N PHE A 153 0.31 0.49 -21.20
CA PHE A 153 0.13 0.76 -19.77
C PHE A 153 0.02 -0.54 -18.97
N VAL A 154 -0.88 -1.44 -19.38
CA VAL A 154 -1.09 -2.70 -18.65
C VAL A 154 0.19 -3.54 -18.64
N ARG A 155 0.92 -3.63 -19.76
CA ARG A 155 2.16 -4.39 -19.81
C ARG A 155 3.23 -3.84 -18.90
N ASN A 156 3.49 -2.52 -18.94
CA ASN A 156 4.62 -1.91 -18.23
C ASN A 156 4.32 -1.56 -16.76
N VAL A 157 3.06 -1.25 -16.43
CA VAL A 157 2.70 -0.83 -15.06
C VAL A 157 2.06 -1.96 -14.27
N ILE A 158 1.27 -2.83 -14.91
CA ILE A 158 0.55 -3.91 -14.21
C ILE A 158 1.31 -5.23 -14.31
N GLU A 159 1.49 -5.76 -15.53
CA GLU A 159 1.98 -7.12 -15.76
C GLU A 159 3.39 -7.35 -15.19
N VAL A 160 4.34 -6.47 -15.53
CA VAL A 160 5.72 -6.55 -15.02
C VAL A 160 5.77 -6.45 -13.50
N ASN A 161 5.03 -5.49 -12.94
CA ASN A 161 5.07 -5.23 -11.50
C ASN A 161 4.29 -6.26 -10.68
N LEU A 162 3.24 -6.85 -11.24
CA LEU A 162 2.56 -7.99 -10.64
C LEU A 162 3.46 -9.23 -10.60
N GLY A 163 4.33 -9.41 -11.59
CA GLY A 163 5.36 -10.44 -11.57
C GLY A 163 6.29 -10.30 -10.37
N PHE A 164 6.76 -9.08 -10.07
CA PHE A 164 7.58 -8.81 -8.87
C PHE A 164 6.81 -9.09 -7.58
N ILE A 165 5.55 -8.64 -7.49
CA ILE A 165 4.71 -8.88 -6.32
C ILE A 165 4.56 -10.37 -6.06
N ASN A 166 4.20 -11.15 -7.07
CA ASN A 166 4.04 -12.59 -6.95
C ASN A 166 5.34 -13.34 -6.62
N GLN A 167 6.50 -12.77 -6.99
CA GLN A 167 7.80 -13.36 -6.72
C GLN A 167 8.31 -13.06 -5.32
N TYR A 168 8.17 -11.79 -4.88
CA TYR A 168 8.88 -11.29 -3.69
C TYR A 168 7.98 -11.08 -2.48
N THR A 169 6.67 -11.23 -2.62
CA THR A 169 5.73 -11.07 -1.51
C THR A 169 4.88 -12.32 -1.31
N ASN A 170 4.17 -12.36 -0.20
CA ASN A 170 3.18 -13.40 0.09
C ASN A 170 1.85 -13.24 -0.69
N LEU A 171 1.67 -12.12 -1.38
CA LEU A 171 0.48 -11.88 -2.18
C LEU A 171 0.58 -12.64 -3.50
N LYS A 172 -0.42 -13.48 -3.80
CA LYS A 172 -0.55 -14.17 -5.08
C LYS A 172 -1.80 -13.67 -5.80
N VAL A 173 -1.59 -13.02 -6.92
CA VAL A 173 -2.65 -12.40 -7.70
C VAL A 173 -2.42 -12.68 -9.18
N SER A 174 -3.43 -13.16 -9.85
CA SER A 174 -3.49 -13.20 -11.31
C SER A 174 -4.31 -12.03 -11.84
N PHE A 175 -4.24 -11.76 -13.14
CA PHE A 175 -5.05 -10.73 -13.75
C PHE A 175 -5.50 -11.11 -15.15
N ARG A 176 -6.62 -10.54 -15.59
CA ARG A 176 -7.13 -10.62 -16.95
C ARG A 176 -7.61 -9.25 -17.43
N LYS A 177 -7.62 -9.08 -18.76
CA LYS A 177 -7.98 -7.82 -19.42
C LYS A 177 -9.43 -7.90 -19.88
N HIS A 178 -10.26 -6.93 -19.51
CA HIS A 178 -11.60 -6.77 -20.06
C HIS A 178 -11.57 -5.69 -21.14
N LYS A 179 -12.17 -6.00 -22.31
CA LYS A 179 -12.21 -5.11 -23.46
C LYS A 179 -13.62 -4.57 -23.69
N LYS A 180 -13.70 -3.29 -24.02
CA LYS A 180 -14.91 -2.69 -24.60
C LYS A 180 -14.59 -2.34 -26.06
N GLY A 181 -15.13 -3.12 -26.98
CA GLY A 181 -14.73 -3.08 -28.39
C GLY A 181 -13.27 -3.51 -28.59
N ARG A 182 -12.45 -2.67 -29.21
CA ARG A 182 -11.02 -2.96 -29.49
C ARG A 182 -10.09 -2.52 -28.37
N SER A 183 -10.56 -1.72 -27.41
CA SER A 183 -9.74 -1.15 -26.34
C SER A 183 -9.89 -1.91 -25.04
N ILE A 184 -8.81 -2.04 -24.26
CA ILE A 184 -8.85 -2.52 -22.87
C ILE A 184 -9.47 -1.42 -22.03
N SER A 185 -10.59 -1.73 -21.36
CA SER A 185 -11.32 -0.80 -20.52
C SER A 185 -11.11 -1.04 -19.03
N HIS A 186 -10.93 -2.31 -18.63
CA HIS A 186 -10.72 -2.69 -17.24
C HIS A 186 -9.64 -3.77 -17.12
N VAL A 187 -9.02 -3.81 -15.95
CA VAL A 187 -8.18 -4.91 -15.48
C VAL A 187 -8.92 -5.59 -14.34
N ILE A 188 -8.98 -6.90 -14.39
CA ILE A 188 -9.61 -7.73 -13.38
C ILE A 188 -8.49 -8.49 -12.68
N PHE A 189 -8.31 -8.22 -11.41
CA PHE A 189 -7.35 -8.93 -10.56
C PHE A 189 -8.09 -10.02 -9.81
N LYS A 190 -7.53 -11.21 -9.80
CA LYS A 190 -8.04 -12.34 -9.02
C LYS A 190 -7.04 -12.69 -7.94
N TYR A 191 -7.50 -12.63 -6.71
CA TYR A 191 -6.74 -13.07 -5.56
C TYR A 191 -6.74 -14.60 -5.50
N GLU A 192 -5.57 -15.18 -5.42
CA GLU A 192 -5.40 -16.60 -5.21
C GLU A 192 -5.19 -16.84 -3.72
N ASN A 193 -6.20 -17.42 -3.07
CA ASN A 193 -6.14 -17.72 -1.63
C ASN A 193 -5.18 -18.90 -1.39
N THR A 194 -3.88 -18.62 -1.47
CA THR A 194 -2.83 -19.61 -1.13
C THR A 194 -2.62 -19.75 0.38
N TRP A 195 -3.23 -18.85 1.18
CA TRP A 195 -3.06 -18.77 2.62
C TRP A 195 -3.69 -19.94 3.36
N ASN A 196 -4.72 -20.56 2.80
CA ASN A 196 -5.41 -21.70 3.43
C ASN A 196 -4.58 -23.00 3.44
N ASN A 197 -3.45 -23.05 2.74
CA ASN A 197 -2.62 -24.25 2.62
C ASN A 197 -1.21 -24.11 3.24
N ASP A 198 -0.86 -22.92 3.74
CA ASP A 198 0.43 -22.69 4.39
C ASP A 198 0.21 -22.33 5.88
N PRO A 199 0.60 -23.21 6.82
CA PRO A 199 0.49 -22.95 8.25
C PRO A 199 1.18 -21.65 8.70
N LYS A 200 2.29 -21.28 8.05
CA LYS A 200 2.98 -20.02 8.34
C LYS A 200 2.18 -18.80 7.86
N ALA A 201 1.41 -18.94 6.79
CA ALA A 201 0.57 -17.88 6.29
C ALA A 201 -0.65 -17.63 7.18
N GLU A 202 -1.23 -18.68 7.76
CA GLU A 202 -2.31 -18.56 8.75
C GLU A 202 -1.82 -17.87 10.02
N GLU A 203 -0.65 -18.25 10.51
CA GLU A 203 -0.01 -17.62 11.67
C GLU A 203 0.27 -16.13 11.40
N HIS A 204 0.84 -15.81 10.24
CA HIS A 204 1.10 -14.42 9.83
C HIS A 204 -0.19 -13.60 9.68
N ASN A 205 -1.26 -14.19 9.14
CA ASN A 205 -2.56 -13.54 9.03
C ASN A 205 -3.17 -13.26 10.41
N ASN A 206 -3.08 -14.22 11.32
CA ASN A 206 -3.55 -14.06 12.70
C ASN A 206 -2.74 -12.99 13.44
N GLN A 207 -1.42 -12.96 13.30
CA GLN A 207 -0.56 -11.91 13.85
C GLN A 207 -0.93 -10.53 13.29
N MET A 208 -1.20 -10.43 11.97
CA MET A 208 -1.63 -9.20 11.34
C MET A 208 -2.99 -8.73 11.85
N LEU A 209 -3.95 -9.63 12.02
CA LEU A 209 -5.26 -9.32 12.59
C LEU A 209 -5.17 -8.87 14.06
N ASP A 210 -4.33 -9.53 14.85
CA ASP A 210 -4.10 -9.16 16.24
C ASP A 210 -3.39 -7.81 16.35
N THR A 211 -2.41 -7.54 15.48
CA THR A 211 -1.78 -6.23 15.37
C THR A 211 -2.78 -5.14 15.02
N ILE A 212 -3.70 -5.40 14.08
CA ILE A 212 -4.79 -4.46 13.74
C ILE A 212 -5.69 -4.21 14.95
N ARG A 213 -6.05 -5.26 15.72
CA ARG A 213 -6.85 -5.13 16.93
C ARG A 213 -6.15 -4.31 17.99
N SER A 214 -4.88 -4.60 18.27
CA SER A 214 -4.06 -3.85 19.24
C SER A 214 -3.96 -2.37 18.85
N ILE A 215 -3.72 -2.07 17.58
CA ILE A 215 -3.69 -0.69 17.05
C ILE A 215 -5.05 0.01 17.24
N LYS A 216 -6.16 -0.68 16.97
CA LYS A 216 -7.52 -0.13 17.19
C LYS A 216 -7.79 0.16 18.65
N ASN A 217 -7.23 -0.66 19.56
CA ASN A 217 -7.38 -0.52 21.01
C ASN A 217 -6.40 0.51 21.61
N GLY A 218 -5.54 1.14 20.79
CA GLY A 218 -4.55 2.11 21.25
C GLY A 218 -3.31 1.50 21.89
N GLU A 219 -3.13 0.19 21.76
CA GLU A 219 -1.96 -0.54 22.25
C GLU A 219 -0.78 -0.38 21.28
N PRO A 220 0.48 -0.42 21.75
CA PRO A 220 1.64 -0.39 20.87
C PRO A 220 1.64 -1.64 19.97
N ALA A 221 1.78 -1.44 18.66
CA ALA A 221 1.90 -2.54 17.70
C ALA A 221 3.23 -3.27 17.92
N GLN A 222 3.18 -4.58 18.11
CA GLN A 222 4.35 -5.45 18.15
C GLN A 222 4.42 -6.21 16.83
N PHE A 223 5.56 -6.15 16.16
CA PHE A 223 5.85 -6.92 14.95
C PHE A 223 6.96 -7.91 15.29
N GLU A 224 6.65 -9.20 15.19
CA GLU A 224 7.68 -10.23 15.18
C GLU A 224 8.29 -10.30 13.79
N THR A 225 9.57 -9.97 13.68
CA THR A 225 10.39 -10.37 12.54
C THR A 225 11.14 -11.64 12.93
N ASP A 226 11.50 -12.50 11.98
CA ASP A 226 12.25 -13.74 12.22
C ASP A 226 13.60 -13.54 12.98
N LYS A 227 13.92 -12.32 13.40
CA LYS A 227 15.16 -11.92 14.06
C LYS A 227 15.01 -10.91 15.19
N GLU A 228 13.97 -10.83 15.95
CA GLU A 228 13.75 -9.96 17.12
C GLU A 228 12.51 -9.08 17.01
N VAL A 229 11.81 -8.97 18.13
CA VAL A 229 10.63 -8.11 18.29
C VAL A 229 11.04 -6.66 18.12
N ILE A 230 10.59 -6.01 17.06
CA ILE A 230 10.70 -4.56 16.94
C ILE A 230 9.43 -3.96 17.54
N THR A 231 9.55 -3.34 18.71
CA THR A 231 8.46 -2.58 19.34
C THR A 231 8.44 -1.18 18.72
N PHE A 232 7.35 -0.82 18.06
CA PHE A 232 7.12 0.50 17.51
C PHE A 232 6.20 1.33 18.39
#